data_2756bcd53b722842e669ae41d6ef89e3
#
_entry.id   2756bcd53b722842e669ae41d6ef89e3
#
_cell.length_a   1.000
_cell.length_b   1.000
_cell.length_c   1.000
_cell.angle_alpha   90.00
_cell.angle_beta   90.00
_cell.angle_gamma   90.00
#
_symmetry.space_group_name_H-M   'P 1'
#
loop_
_entity.id
_entity.type
_entity.pdbx_description
1 polymer ?
#
loop_
_entity_poly.entity_id
_entity_poly.type
_entity_poly.pdbx_seq_one_letter_code
_entity_poly.pdbx_strand_id
1 'polypeptide(L)'
;MSDPDVPHFYPDRGVAAPGTPGTTGTPGIAGTLPIVVLTGADLTVPDVEAVARDGADVALDIHARERMQEARDLIESLVADGAVVYGVTTGFGALASTTIEPSDAGRLQENLLMSHSAGVGPPFDREVVRAMLLLRANTLALGHSGCRPVLVDRLLEFLRLGIHPVVPEQGSVGASGDLAPLAHLGLPLIGRGLVEVRGNVVPALVALREHGLEPLVLEAKEGLALLNGTQMMSAIGALVLADADRLVRTASVIGAMSVEALLGTDVAFAAAYQLARPHPGQVAVAGQLRHVLRDSGLQEGHHGHAHKVQDPYSLRCIPQVHGAVQDTLDHLRRVLDIELNSATDNPLVFPGGGVADEATIATGGGRVISGGNFHGEPIALALDFAKIALAELGSISERRTALLVDPRLNGGLPPFLAASSGIDSGMMIYQYTAAALASENKVLAHPASVDSIPTSANQEDHVSMGSISARHARTVLAHVEAILGIELLVAAQALDLRLADQAGIQPGAGVAEALARIRRQVRHLDGDREPGPDLAAATAIVHDGALEDLAG
;
A
#
# COMPACT_ATOMS: atom_id res chain seq x y z
N MET A 1 -16.58 22.48 29.72
CA MET A 1 -15.59 23.57 29.72
C MET A 1 -14.35 23.00 29.11
N SER A 2 -14.17 23.26 27.82
CA SER A 2 -13.03 22.83 27.02
C SER A 2 -11.92 23.88 27.15
N ASP A 3 -10.72 23.43 27.42
CA ASP A 3 -9.50 24.22 27.53
C ASP A 3 -9.04 24.65 26.12
N PRO A 4 -8.85 25.93 25.82
CA PRO A 4 -8.57 26.42 24.46
C PRO A 4 -7.07 26.48 24.06
N ASP A 5 -6.13 25.97 24.86
CA ASP A 5 -4.68 26.19 24.65
C ASP A 5 -3.88 24.90 24.38
N VAL A 6 -4.31 24.06 23.43
CA VAL A 6 -3.43 23.00 22.88
C VAL A 6 -3.15 23.33 21.41
N PRO A 7 -1.91 23.62 21.01
CA PRO A 7 -1.62 23.88 19.61
C PRO A 7 -1.71 22.59 18.78
N HIS A 8 -2.68 22.53 17.87
CA HIS A 8 -2.77 21.51 16.84
C HIS A 8 -1.65 21.69 15.81
N PHE A 9 -0.63 20.85 15.88
CA PHE A 9 0.54 20.86 14.99
C PHE A 9 0.46 19.79 13.88
N TYR A 10 -0.71 19.47 13.36
CA TYR A 10 -0.83 18.71 12.11
C TYR A 10 -2.01 19.21 11.30
N PRO A 11 -1.85 19.40 9.96
CA PRO A 11 -2.97 19.76 9.12
C PRO A 11 -3.97 18.60 9.09
N ASP A 12 -5.22 18.93 9.39
CA ASP A 12 -6.39 18.08 9.15
C ASP A 12 -6.35 17.60 7.69
N ARG A 13 -6.17 16.32 7.45
CA ARG A 13 -6.43 15.73 6.15
C ARG A 13 -7.94 15.75 5.98
N GLY A 14 -8.42 16.78 5.28
CA GLY A 14 -9.81 17.07 5.11
C GLY A 14 -10.60 15.85 4.63
N VAL A 15 -11.54 15.44 5.45
CA VAL A 15 -12.65 14.59 5.03
C VAL A 15 -13.41 15.38 3.98
N ALA A 16 -13.44 14.90 2.74
CA ALA A 16 -14.24 15.50 1.68
C ALA A 16 -15.70 15.55 2.15
N ALA A 17 -16.24 16.76 2.19
CA ALA A 17 -17.66 16.98 2.48
C ALA A 17 -18.52 16.31 1.39
N PRO A 18 -19.70 15.77 1.72
CA PRO A 18 -20.57 15.13 0.73
C PRO A 18 -20.99 16.16 -0.32
N GLY A 19 -20.62 15.91 -1.58
CA GLY A 19 -20.95 16.73 -2.72
C GLY A 19 -22.45 16.87 -2.91
N THR A 20 -22.87 18.08 -3.20
CA THR A 20 -24.23 18.46 -3.63
C THR A 20 -24.58 17.74 -4.94
N PRO A 21 -25.79 17.21 -5.13
CA PRO A 21 -26.16 16.51 -6.35
C PRO A 21 -26.38 17.51 -7.50
N GLY A 22 -25.58 17.42 -8.52
CA GLY A 22 -25.71 18.19 -9.76
C GLY A 22 -25.56 17.31 -10.99
N THR A 23 -26.68 17.17 -11.70
CA THR A 23 -26.89 16.77 -13.10
C THR A 23 -26.94 15.29 -13.46
N THR A 24 -28.13 14.92 -13.85
CA THR A 24 -28.69 13.81 -14.60
C THR A 24 -27.76 13.17 -15.63
N GLY A 25 -27.12 12.08 -15.22
CA GLY A 25 -26.68 11.02 -16.11
C GLY A 25 -27.57 9.80 -15.85
N THR A 26 -28.00 9.11 -16.90
CA THR A 26 -28.83 7.90 -16.86
C THR A 26 -28.27 6.91 -15.83
N PRO A 27 -29.06 6.33 -14.91
CA PRO A 27 -28.54 5.38 -13.95
C PRO A 27 -28.12 4.10 -14.67
N GLY A 28 -26.81 3.92 -14.81
CA GLY A 28 -26.24 2.60 -14.99
C GLY A 28 -26.64 1.77 -13.77
N ILE A 29 -27.07 0.53 -13.98
CA ILE A 29 -27.36 -0.44 -12.94
C ILE A 29 -26.12 -0.48 -12.05
N ALA A 30 -26.23 -0.03 -10.80
CA ALA A 30 -25.19 -0.19 -9.80
C ALA A 30 -24.98 -1.70 -9.63
N GLY A 31 -23.92 -2.22 -10.25
CA GLY A 31 -23.51 -3.60 -10.05
C GLY A 31 -23.12 -3.74 -8.58
N THR A 32 -23.77 -4.66 -7.87
CA THR A 32 -23.31 -5.10 -6.55
C THR A 32 -21.87 -5.59 -6.71
N LEU A 33 -20.93 -5.05 -5.94
CA LEU A 33 -19.56 -5.56 -5.88
C LEU A 33 -19.61 -7.08 -5.59
N PRO A 34 -18.74 -7.89 -6.19
CA PRO A 34 -18.69 -9.31 -5.88
C PRO A 34 -18.36 -9.51 -4.41
N ILE A 35 -18.95 -10.53 -3.79
CA ILE A 35 -18.62 -10.93 -2.42
C ILE A 35 -17.26 -11.62 -2.46
N VAL A 36 -16.32 -11.16 -1.64
CA VAL A 36 -15.02 -11.83 -1.43
C VAL A 36 -15.24 -12.99 -0.47
N VAL A 37 -14.98 -14.21 -0.90
CA VAL A 37 -15.14 -15.42 -0.09
C VAL A 37 -13.79 -15.85 0.45
N LEU A 38 -13.64 -15.90 1.77
CA LEU A 38 -12.40 -16.26 2.43
C LEU A 38 -12.27 -17.76 2.56
N THR A 39 -11.40 -18.36 1.73
CA THR A 39 -10.98 -19.75 1.83
C THR A 39 -9.69 -19.92 2.64
N GLY A 40 -8.95 -18.83 2.86
CA GLY A 40 -7.62 -18.79 3.43
C GLY A 40 -6.49 -18.90 2.40
N ALA A 41 -6.76 -19.32 1.15
CA ALA A 41 -5.72 -19.80 0.23
C ALA A 41 -5.67 -19.09 -1.14
N ASP A 42 -6.62 -18.22 -1.47
CA ASP A 42 -6.79 -17.65 -2.82
C ASP A 42 -7.09 -16.14 -2.85
N LEU A 43 -6.86 -15.44 -1.73
CA LEU A 43 -7.04 -14.00 -1.66
C LEU A 43 -5.99 -13.28 -2.52
N THR A 44 -6.44 -12.31 -3.31
CA THR A 44 -5.59 -11.53 -4.21
C THR A 44 -5.46 -10.07 -3.77
N VAL A 45 -4.46 -9.35 -4.28
CA VAL A 45 -4.30 -7.90 -4.04
C VAL A 45 -5.54 -7.10 -4.48
N PRO A 46 -6.16 -7.37 -5.66
CA PRO A 46 -7.43 -6.74 -6.02
C PRO A 46 -8.57 -6.99 -5.02
N ASP A 47 -8.67 -8.19 -4.42
CA ASP A 47 -9.67 -8.46 -3.39
C ASP A 47 -9.43 -7.62 -2.13
N VAL A 48 -8.16 -7.48 -1.73
CA VAL A 48 -7.79 -6.59 -0.60
C VAL A 48 -8.21 -5.16 -0.90
N GLU A 49 -7.94 -4.65 -2.09
CA GLU A 49 -8.32 -3.30 -2.51
C GLU A 49 -9.85 -3.12 -2.50
N ALA A 50 -10.59 -4.06 -3.11
CA ALA A 50 -12.06 -4.00 -3.17
C ALA A 50 -12.70 -3.96 -1.78
N VAL A 51 -12.20 -4.73 -0.81
CA VAL A 51 -12.72 -4.71 0.57
C VAL A 51 -12.26 -3.47 1.32
N ALA A 52 -11.01 -3.07 1.16
CA ALA A 52 -10.43 -1.95 1.91
C ALA A 52 -11.02 -0.60 1.47
N ARG A 53 -11.17 -0.37 0.18
CA ARG A 53 -11.53 0.92 -0.43
C ARG A 53 -12.96 0.98 -0.93
N ASP A 54 -13.40 -0.04 -1.68
CA ASP A 54 -14.71 -0.02 -2.34
C ASP A 54 -15.83 -0.56 -1.45
N GLY A 55 -15.47 -1.19 -0.31
CA GLY A 55 -16.43 -1.71 0.65
C GLY A 55 -17.10 -2.99 0.18
N ALA A 56 -16.43 -3.81 -0.65
CA ALA A 56 -16.90 -5.12 -1.04
C ALA A 56 -17.24 -5.97 0.19
N ASP A 57 -18.33 -6.72 0.11
CA ASP A 57 -18.78 -7.60 1.20
C ASP A 57 -17.88 -8.85 1.28
N VAL A 58 -17.79 -9.44 2.48
CA VAL A 58 -16.89 -10.57 2.74
C VAL A 58 -17.66 -11.68 3.43
N ALA A 59 -17.41 -12.95 3.02
CA ALA A 59 -17.97 -14.13 3.64
C ALA A 59 -16.89 -15.18 3.95
N LEU A 60 -17.07 -15.94 5.03
CA LEU A 60 -16.23 -17.10 5.33
C LEU A 60 -16.76 -18.33 4.57
N ASP A 61 -15.88 -19.00 3.85
CA ASP A 61 -16.17 -20.27 3.17
C ASP A 61 -16.57 -21.36 4.18
N ILE A 62 -17.51 -22.23 3.79
CA ILE A 62 -18.01 -23.27 4.70
C ILE A 62 -16.94 -24.32 5.02
N HIS A 63 -16.09 -24.68 4.07
CA HIS A 63 -15.02 -25.64 4.30
C HIS A 63 -13.86 -25.03 5.09
N ALA A 64 -13.62 -23.70 4.95
CA ALA A 64 -12.70 -22.99 5.83
C ALA A 64 -13.19 -23.03 7.28
N ARG A 65 -14.49 -22.81 7.49
CA ARG A 65 -15.13 -22.92 8.82
C ARG A 65 -14.98 -24.32 9.42
N GLU A 66 -15.16 -25.35 8.62
CA GLU A 66 -14.99 -26.76 9.05
C GLU A 66 -13.54 -27.03 9.48
N ARG A 67 -12.56 -26.62 8.67
CA ARG A 67 -11.12 -26.74 9.03
C ARG A 67 -10.77 -25.99 10.32
N MET A 68 -11.31 -24.79 10.50
CA MET A 68 -11.12 -24.03 11.74
C MET A 68 -11.67 -24.79 12.95
N GLN A 69 -12.85 -25.39 12.82
CA GLN A 69 -13.45 -26.15 13.92
C GLN A 69 -12.64 -27.41 14.26
N GLU A 70 -12.14 -28.15 13.27
CA GLU A 70 -11.27 -29.31 13.49
C GLU A 70 -10.00 -28.93 14.24
N ALA A 71 -9.36 -27.78 13.88
CA ALA A 71 -8.20 -27.27 14.59
C ALA A 71 -8.55 -26.83 16.01
N ARG A 72 -9.72 -26.26 16.22
CA ARG A 72 -10.23 -25.86 17.54
C ARG A 72 -10.46 -27.08 18.44
N ASP A 73 -11.14 -28.10 17.93
CA ASP A 73 -11.42 -29.34 18.65
C ASP A 73 -10.12 -30.00 19.15
N LEU A 74 -9.05 -29.94 18.36
CA LEU A 74 -7.73 -30.42 18.78
C LEU A 74 -7.17 -29.60 19.95
N ILE A 75 -7.24 -28.26 19.90
CA ILE A 75 -6.80 -27.40 21.02
C ILE A 75 -7.60 -27.71 22.28
N GLU A 76 -8.89 -27.87 22.20
CA GLU A 76 -9.75 -28.21 23.34
C GLU A 76 -9.38 -29.57 23.96
N SER A 77 -9.11 -30.58 23.11
CA SER A 77 -8.63 -31.88 23.57
C SER A 77 -7.29 -31.77 24.32
N LEU A 78 -6.32 -31.03 23.76
CA LEU A 78 -5.01 -30.82 24.38
C LEU A 78 -5.11 -30.10 25.76
N VAL A 79 -5.99 -29.12 25.86
CA VAL A 79 -6.25 -28.41 27.13
C VAL A 79 -6.90 -29.36 28.14
N ALA A 80 -7.90 -30.17 27.73
CA ALA A 80 -8.58 -31.12 28.59
C ALA A 80 -7.63 -32.23 29.09
N ASP A 81 -6.70 -32.67 28.26
CA ASP A 81 -5.69 -33.68 28.59
C ASP A 81 -4.55 -33.11 29.47
N GLY A 82 -4.55 -31.81 29.76
CA GLY A 82 -3.49 -31.14 30.53
C GLY A 82 -2.12 -31.12 29.83
N ALA A 83 -2.10 -31.19 28.49
CA ALA A 83 -0.87 -31.16 27.70
C ALA A 83 -0.17 -29.78 27.85
N VAL A 84 1.17 -29.81 27.97
CA VAL A 84 1.96 -28.58 28.01
C VAL A 84 2.26 -28.15 26.58
N VAL A 85 1.56 -27.10 26.12
CA VAL A 85 1.67 -26.59 24.72
C VAL A 85 1.96 -25.10 24.77
N TYR A 86 3.04 -24.67 24.10
CA TYR A 86 3.43 -23.26 24.03
C TYR A 86 2.27 -22.37 23.55
N GLY A 87 2.03 -21.30 24.29
CA GLY A 87 1.01 -20.32 23.94
C GLY A 87 -0.45 -20.80 24.03
N VAL A 88 -0.68 -22.04 24.47
CA VAL A 88 -1.99 -22.64 24.74
C VAL A 88 -2.18 -22.83 26.23
N THR A 89 -1.26 -23.60 26.86
CA THR A 89 -1.25 -23.90 28.29
C THR A 89 0.01 -23.39 29.00
N THR A 90 0.82 -22.56 28.33
CA THR A 90 1.98 -21.87 28.90
C THR A 90 1.92 -20.38 28.66
N GLY A 91 2.76 -19.60 29.34
CA GLY A 91 3.03 -18.20 29.03
C GLY A 91 3.74 -18.03 27.68
N PHE A 92 4.12 -16.78 27.34
CA PHE A 92 4.65 -16.38 26.03
C PHE A 92 6.08 -15.80 26.15
N GLY A 93 6.83 -15.82 25.04
CA GLY A 93 8.17 -15.26 24.96
C GLY A 93 9.08 -15.80 26.08
N ALA A 94 9.71 -14.92 26.84
CA ALA A 94 10.55 -15.30 28.00
C ALA A 94 9.80 -16.04 29.11
N LEU A 95 8.45 -16.05 29.13
CA LEU A 95 7.60 -16.75 30.10
C LEU A 95 7.11 -18.12 29.61
N ALA A 96 7.61 -18.62 28.49
CA ALA A 96 7.17 -19.86 27.84
C ALA A 96 7.26 -21.12 28.73
N SER A 97 8.11 -21.12 29.77
CA SER A 97 8.26 -22.22 30.72
C SER A 97 7.25 -22.22 31.88
N THR A 98 6.40 -21.19 31.97
CA THR A 98 5.40 -21.08 33.05
C THR A 98 4.09 -21.73 32.61
N THR A 99 3.69 -22.83 33.26
CA THR A 99 2.40 -23.50 33.00
C THR A 99 1.25 -22.67 33.55
N ILE A 100 0.14 -22.62 32.82
CA ILE A 100 -1.08 -21.88 33.14
C ILE A 100 -2.21 -22.87 33.42
N GLU A 101 -2.91 -22.67 34.52
CA GLU A 101 -4.09 -23.46 34.84
C GLU A 101 -5.22 -23.24 33.81
N PRO A 102 -5.96 -24.28 33.41
CA PRO A 102 -7.02 -24.15 32.39
C PRO A 102 -8.07 -23.08 32.74
N SER A 103 -8.37 -22.86 34.01
CA SER A 103 -9.30 -21.81 34.50
C SER A 103 -8.80 -20.39 34.20
N ASP A 104 -7.50 -20.19 34.05
CA ASP A 104 -6.88 -18.88 33.78
C ASP A 104 -6.59 -18.64 32.28
N ALA A 105 -6.82 -19.63 31.43
CA ALA A 105 -6.48 -19.55 30.01
C ALA A 105 -7.14 -18.37 29.31
N GLY A 106 -8.45 -18.14 29.49
CA GLY A 106 -9.15 -16.99 28.90
C GLY A 106 -8.62 -15.65 29.40
N ARG A 107 -8.37 -15.54 30.72
CA ARG A 107 -7.79 -14.32 31.32
C ARG A 107 -6.38 -14.03 30.76
N LEU A 108 -5.58 -15.05 30.53
CA LEU A 108 -4.27 -14.92 29.90
C LEU A 108 -4.39 -14.32 28.48
N GLN A 109 -5.34 -14.79 27.66
CA GLN A 109 -5.55 -14.31 26.30
C GLN A 109 -6.03 -12.84 26.28
N GLU A 110 -6.93 -12.45 27.19
CA GLU A 110 -7.37 -11.07 27.36
C GLU A 110 -6.19 -10.16 27.79
N ASN A 111 -5.43 -10.59 28.80
CA ASN A 111 -4.25 -9.87 29.30
C ASN A 111 -3.20 -9.71 28.21
N LEU A 112 -3.06 -10.68 27.32
CA LEU A 112 -2.12 -10.63 26.19
C LEU A 112 -2.47 -9.46 25.25
N LEU A 113 -3.74 -9.35 24.82
CA LEU A 113 -4.17 -8.22 23.99
C LEU A 113 -3.95 -6.88 24.69
N MET A 114 -4.29 -6.79 25.98
CA MET A 114 -4.12 -5.54 26.73
C MET A 114 -2.67 -5.13 26.88
N SER A 115 -1.77 -6.06 27.22
CA SER A 115 -0.37 -5.76 27.48
C SER A 115 0.43 -5.46 26.20
N HIS A 116 0.00 -5.98 25.05
CA HIS A 116 0.66 -5.79 23.76
C HIS A 116 0.15 -4.59 22.96
N SER A 117 -0.97 -3.98 23.37
CA SER A 117 -1.51 -2.76 22.74
C SER A 117 -0.75 -1.50 23.17
N ALA A 118 0.56 -1.48 22.93
CA ALA A 118 1.48 -0.42 23.35
C ALA A 118 1.92 0.48 22.17
N GLY A 119 1.14 0.53 21.09
CA GLY A 119 1.41 1.36 19.92
C GLY A 119 1.29 2.86 20.21
N VAL A 120 2.03 3.68 19.47
CA VAL A 120 2.07 5.13 19.57
C VAL A 120 2.00 5.78 18.17
N GLY A 121 1.89 7.11 18.13
CA GLY A 121 1.79 7.88 16.88
C GLY A 121 0.36 8.04 16.38
N PRO A 122 0.17 8.63 15.19
CA PRO A 122 -1.14 8.77 14.59
C PRO A 122 -1.76 7.39 14.28
N PRO A 123 -3.09 7.28 14.21
CA PRO A 123 -3.73 6.03 13.78
C PRO A 123 -3.55 5.81 12.28
N PHE A 124 -3.52 4.55 11.86
CA PHE A 124 -3.64 4.19 10.46
C PHE A 124 -4.98 4.65 9.87
N ASP A 125 -4.96 4.96 8.58
CA ASP A 125 -6.16 5.27 7.82
C ASP A 125 -7.10 4.05 7.75
N ARG A 126 -8.38 4.33 7.49
CA ARG A 126 -9.44 3.32 7.43
C ARG A 126 -9.13 2.18 6.45
N GLU A 127 -8.59 2.47 5.27
CA GLU A 127 -8.27 1.45 4.27
C GLU A 127 -7.24 0.43 4.79
N VAL A 128 -6.20 0.88 5.50
CA VAL A 128 -5.20 -0.01 6.10
C VAL A 128 -5.83 -0.90 7.18
N VAL A 129 -6.66 -0.32 8.05
CA VAL A 129 -7.33 -1.06 9.11
C VAL A 129 -8.32 -2.10 8.55
N ARG A 130 -9.06 -1.76 7.49
CA ARG A 130 -9.96 -2.69 6.80
C ARG A 130 -9.18 -3.84 6.14
N ALA A 131 -8.07 -3.53 5.48
CA ALA A 131 -7.18 -4.55 4.94
C ALA A 131 -6.61 -5.46 6.05
N MET A 132 -6.19 -4.91 7.20
CA MET A 132 -5.73 -5.68 8.35
C MET A 132 -6.81 -6.63 8.89
N LEU A 133 -8.07 -6.18 9.02
CA LEU A 133 -9.21 -6.99 9.45
C LEU A 133 -9.43 -8.17 8.49
N LEU A 134 -9.43 -7.88 7.18
CA LEU A 134 -9.58 -8.88 6.12
C LEU A 134 -8.46 -9.92 6.17
N LEU A 135 -7.20 -9.48 6.19
CA LEU A 135 -6.05 -10.37 6.19
C LEU A 135 -5.96 -11.21 7.47
N ARG A 136 -6.32 -10.64 8.64
CA ARG A 136 -6.40 -11.43 9.86
C ARG A 136 -7.46 -12.51 9.73
N ALA A 137 -8.65 -12.18 9.21
CA ALA A 137 -9.72 -13.13 8.98
C ALA A 137 -9.29 -14.25 8.00
N ASN A 138 -8.60 -13.90 6.90
CA ASN A 138 -8.12 -14.87 5.91
C ASN A 138 -7.08 -15.83 6.48
N THR A 139 -6.11 -15.33 7.24
CA THR A 139 -5.10 -16.18 7.92
C THR A 139 -5.75 -17.17 8.88
N LEU A 140 -6.74 -16.72 9.66
CA LEU A 140 -7.47 -17.60 10.58
C LEU A 140 -8.33 -18.65 9.84
N ALA A 141 -8.88 -18.30 8.66
CA ALA A 141 -9.68 -19.18 7.82
C ALA A 141 -8.88 -20.37 7.26
N LEU A 142 -7.55 -20.32 7.22
CA LEU A 142 -6.70 -21.47 6.90
C LEU A 142 -6.93 -22.67 7.83
N GLY A 143 -7.35 -22.42 9.08
CA GLY A 143 -7.62 -23.48 10.05
C GLY A 143 -6.36 -23.98 10.78
N HIS A 144 -5.26 -23.23 10.79
CA HIS A 144 -4.02 -23.59 11.49
C HIS A 144 -3.81 -22.87 12.82
N SER A 145 -4.69 -21.94 13.19
CA SER A 145 -4.55 -21.14 14.42
C SER A 145 -5.21 -21.76 15.65
N GLY A 146 -6.12 -22.72 15.47
CA GLY A 146 -6.82 -23.40 16.57
C GLY A 146 -7.79 -22.48 17.34
N CYS A 147 -8.29 -21.43 16.71
CA CYS A 147 -9.30 -20.52 17.24
C CYS A 147 -10.70 -20.87 16.76
N ARG A 148 -11.72 -20.44 17.51
CA ARG A 148 -13.12 -20.62 17.10
C ARG A 148 -13.47 -19.76 15.88
N PRO A 149 -14.36 -20.26 14.97
CA PRO A 149 -14.85 -19.48 13.82
C PRO A 149 -15.49 -18.13 14.19
N VAL A 150 -16.05 -17.98 15.40
CA VAL A 150 -16.66 -16.74 15.87
C VAL A 150 -15.70 -15.54 15.87
N LEU A 151 -14.38 -15.76 15.94
CA LEU A 151 -13.41 -14.68 15.82
C LEU A 151 -13.42 -14.10 14.39
N VAL A 152 -13.43 -14.97 13.39
CA VAL A 152 -13.54 -14.55 11.98
C VAL A 152 -14.88 -13.86 11.76
N ASP A 153 -15.98 -14.46 12.23
CA ASP A 153 -17.32 -13.85 12.11
C ASP A 153 -17.33 -12.42 12.65
N ARG A 154 -16.72 -12.18 13.82
CA ARG A 154 -16.64 -10.84 14.42
C ARG A 154 -15.76 -9.87 13.61
N LEU A 155 -14.64 -10.31 13.04
CA LEU A 155 -13.81 -9.48 12.15
C LEU A 155 -14.61 -9.07 10.90
N LEU A 156 -15.37 -10.01 10.30
CA LEU A 156 -16.23 -9.73 9.15
C LEU A 156 -17.42 -8.82 9.51
N GLU A 157 -17.99 -8.97 10.71
CA GLU A 157 -19.01 -8.04 11.21
C GLU A 157 -18.46 -6.61 11.34
N PHE A 158 -17.23 -6.43 11.80
CA PHE A 158 -16.60 -5.12 11.88
C PHE A 158 -16.45 -4.48 10.49
N LEU A 159 -16.00 -5.25 9.50
CA LEU A 159 -15.92 -4.78 8.10
C LEU A 159 -17.29 -4.35 7.56
N ARG A 160 -18.33 -5.17 7.79
CA ARG A 160 -19.70 -4.93 7.29
C ARG A 160 -20.37 -3.75 7.99
N LEU A 161 -20.16 -3.60 9.29
CA LEU A 161 -20.79 -2.55 10.11
C LEU A 161 -20.00 -1.22 10.08
N GLY A 162 -18.81 -1.21 9.45
CA GLY A 162 -17.95 -0.03 9.44
C GLY A 162 -17.39 0.33 10.80
N ILE A 163 -17.11 -0.68 11.63
CA ILE A 163 -16.43 -0.54 12.93
C ILE A 163 -14.93 -0.73 12.70
N HIS A 164 -14.17 0.36 12.76
CA HIS A 164 -12.73 0.32 12.47
C HIS A 164 -11.92 0.52 13.76
N PRO A 165 -11.17 -0.50 14.23
CA PRO A 165 -10.24 -0.33 15.36
C PRO A 165 -9.27 0.83 15.14
N VAL A 166 -9.03 1.61 16.20
CA VAL A 166 -8.00 2.66 16.18
C VAL A 166 -6.65 2.02 16.44
N VAL A 167 -5.82 1.94 15.41
CA VAL A 167 -4.53 1.25 15.42
C VAL A 167 -3.40 2.27 15.21
N PRO A 168 -2.58 2.58 16.24
CA PRO A 168 -1.42 3.46 16.08
C PRO A 168 -0.37 2.88 15.13
N GLU A 169 0.26 3.74 14.33
CA GLU A 169 1.20 3.34 13.29
C GLU A 169 2.54 2.76 13.78
N GLN A 170 2.96 3.08 15.00
CA GLN A 170 4.29 2.76 15.52
C GLN A 170 4.20 1.88 16.76
N GLY A 171 5.14 0.95 16.91
CA GLY A 171 5.23 0.06 18.08
C GLY A 171 5.57 -1.38 17.73
N SER A 172 5.69 -1.73 16.44
CA SER A 172 6.15 -3.05 16.00
C SER A 172 7.58 -2.97 15.45
N VAL A 173 8.37 -3.98 15.75
CA VAL A 173 9.69 -4.24 15.15
C VAL A 173 9.67 -5.46 14.22
N GLY A 174 8.48 -6.04 14.01
CA GLY A 174 8.32 -7.24 13.18
C GLY A 174 8.90 -8.51 13.80
N ALA A 175 9.01 -8.58 15.13
CA ALA A 175 9.58 -9.69 15.88
C ALA A 175 8.74 -10.97 15.73
N SER A 176 7.56 -10.97 16.36
CA SER A 176 6.54 -11.99 16.16
C SER A 176 5.48 -11.51 15.17
N GLY A 177 5.92 -10.88 14.09
CA GLY A 177 5.07 -10.11 13.20
C GLY A 177 4.67 -8.76 13.83
N ASP A 178 3.44 -8.37 13.61
CA ASP A 178 2.88 -7.05 13.94
C ASP A 178 2.17 -7.02 15.31
N LEU A 179 2.84 -7.46 16.39
CA LEU A 179 2.22 -7.65 17.71
C LEU A 179 1.38 -6.46 18.18
N ALA A 180 1.97 -5.28 18.31
CA ALA A 180 1.26 -4.12 18.86
C ALA A 180 0.11 -3.64 17.95
N PRO A 181 0.28 -3.46 16.63
CA PRO A 181 -0.84 -3.13 15.73
C PRO A 181 -1.98 -4.15 15.78
N LEU A 182 -1.66 -5.45 15.77
CA LEU A 182 -2.68 -6.50 15.82
C LEU A 182 -3.34 -6.62 17.20
N ALA A 183 -2.62 -6.31 18.29
CA ALA A 183 -3.25 -6.20 19.60
C ALA A 183 -4.28 -5.06 19.64
N HIS A 184 -3.95 -3.89 19.10
CA HIS A 184 -4.93 -2.79 18.96
C HIS A 184 -6.10 -3.17 18.06
N LEU A 185 -5.85 -3.96 17.00
CA LEU A 185 -6.91 -4.49 16.11
C LEU A 185 -7.84 -5.45 16.88
N GLY A 186 -7.30 -6.28 17.77
CA GLY A 186 -8.01 -7.30 18.53
C GLY A 186 -8.78 -6.77 19.76
N LEU A 187 -8.29 -5.70 20.41
CA LEU A 187 -8.92 -5.15 21.62
C LEU A 187 -10.42 -4.88 21.49
N PRO A 188 -10.94 -4.29 20.40
CA PRO A 188 -12.36 -4.01 20.26
C PRO A 188 -13.25 -5.26 20.23
N LEU A 189 -12.73 -6.42 19.83
CA LEU A 189 -13.49 -7.67 19.85
C LEU A 189 -13.93 -8.04 21.27
N ILE A 190 -13.12 -7.69 22.27
CA ILE A 190 -13.40 -7.93 23.70
C ILE A 190 -13.99 -6.69 24.40
N GLY A 191 -14.48 -5.70 23.65
CA GLY A 191 -15.10 -4.48 24.17
C GLY A 191 -14.14 -3.46 24.77
N ARG A 192 -12.83 -3.56 24.47
CA ARG A 192 -11.80 -2.63 24.96
C ARG A 192 -11.24 -1.79 23.83
N GLY A 193 -10.45 -0.75 24.16
CA GLY A 193 -9.85 0.16 23.20
C GLY A 193 -10.85 1.09 22.54
N LEU A 194 -10.43 1.68 21.42
CA LEU A 194 -11.18 2.67 20.65
C LEU A 194 -11.47 2.15 19.24
N VAL A 195 -12.58 2.59 18.68
CA VAL A 195 -12.95 2.35 17.28
C VAL A 195 -13.41 3.64 16.62
N GLU A 196 -13.20 3.75 15.33
CA GLU A 196 -13.82 4.77 14.48
C GLU A 196 -15.10 4.19 13.88
N VAL A 197 -16.22 4.89 14.05
CA VAL A 197 -17.52 4.58 13.46
C VAL A 197 -18.09 5.85 12.85
N ARG A 198 -18.34 5.87 11.55
CA ARG A 198 -18.90 7.02 10.81
C ARG A 198 -18.12 8.32 11.02
N GLY A 199 -16.78 8.24 11.09
CA GLY A 199 -15.89 9.38 11.29
C GLY A 199 -15.71 9.81 12.76
N ASN A 200 -16.33 9.14 13.73
CA ASN A 200 -16.21 9.45 15.14
C ASN A 200 -15.43 8.37 15.88
N VAL A 201 -14.47 8.77 16.71
CA VAL A 201 -13.73 7.85 17.57
C VAL A 201 -14.49 7.69 18.89
N VAL A 202 -14.86 6.46 19.22
CA VAL A 202 -15.63 6.10 20.40
C VAL A 202 -15.03 4.87 21.12
N PRO A 203 -15.32 4.66 22.41
CA PRO A 203 -14.96 3.40 23.08
C PRO A 203 -15.60 2.19 22.40
N ALA A 204 -14.85 1.11 22.20
CA ALA A 204 -15.32 -0.08 21.51
C ALA A 204 -16.61 -0.67 22.13
N LEU A 205 -16.70 -0.72 23.45
CA LEU A 205 -17.89 -1.22 24.15
C LEU A 205 -19.17 -0.43 23.80
N VAL A 206 -19.04 0.89 23.55
CA VAL A 206 -20.17 1.73 23.13
C VAL A 206 -20.60 1.34 21.72
N ALA A 207 -19.65 1.25 20.79
CA ALA A 207 -19.93 0.85 19.41
C ALA A 207 -20.55 -0.56 19.33
N LEU A 208 -20.02 -1.54 20.07
CA LEU A 208 -20.58 -2.89 20.12
C LEU A 208 -22.05 -2.86 20.54
N ARG A 209 -22.38 -2.18 21.65
CA ARG A 209 -23.75 -2.09 22.17
C ARG A 209 -24.70 -1.41 21.17
N GLU A 210 -24.27 -0.35 20.50
CA GLU A 210 -25.07 0.35 19.49
C GLU A 210 -25.43 -0.55 18.29
N HIS A 211 -24.56 -1.53 18.00
CA HIS A 211 -24.77 -2.49 16.91
C HIS A 211 -25.35 -3.85 17.40
N GLY A 212 -25.71 -3.96 18.68
CA GLY A 212 -26.27 -5.20 19.24
C GLY A 212 -25.27 -6.34 19.38
N LEU A 213 -23.98 -6.02 19.47
CA LEU A 213 -22.89 -6.99 19.62
C LEU A 213 -22.43 -7.06 21.08
N GLU A 214 -22.24 -8.28 21.58
CA GLU A 214 -21.61 -8.51 22.89
C GLU A 214 -20.09 -8.67 22.75
N PRO A 215 -19.27 -8.19 23.70
CA PRO A 215 -17.85 -8.48 23.74
C PRO A 215 -17.59 -10.00 23.71
N LEU A 216 -16.60 -10.44 22.93
CA LEU A 216 -16.19 -11.83 22.94
C LEU A 216 -15.43 -12.16 24.24
N VAL A 217 -15.71 -13.33 24.79
CA VAL A 217 -14.89 -13.95 25.83
C VAL A 217 -13.89 -14.87 25.14
N LEU A 218 -12.59 -14.55 25.24
CA LEU A 218 -11.54 -15.33 24.61
C LEU A 218 -11.29 -16.63 25.36
N GLU A 219 -10.93 -17.65 24.59
CA GLU A 219 -10.52 -18.95 25.08
C GLU A 219 -9.04 -19.21 24.77
N ALA A 220 -8.51 -20.36 25.20
CA ALA A 220 -7.11 -20.74 24.99
C ALA A 220 -6.69 -20.55 23.53
N LYS A 221 -5.49 -20.00 23.28
CA LYS A 221 -4.88 -19.68 21.97
C LYS A 221 -5.47 -18.45 21.26
N GLU A 222 -6.68 -17.98 21.55
CA GLU A 222 -7.40 -16.99 20.75
C GLU A 222 -6.78 -15.57 20.78
N GLY A 223 -6.28 -15.14 21.93
CA GLY A 223 -5.56 -13.87 22.04
C GLY A 223 -4.27 -13.89 21.21
N LEU A 224 -3.49 -14.98 21.31
CA LEU A 224 -2.28 -15.15 20.51
C LEU A 224 -2.60 -15.22 19.01
N ALA A 225 -3.65 -15.97 18.62
CA ALA A 225 -4.12 -16.06 17.25
C ALA A 225 -4.61 -14.70 16.67
N LEU A 226 -4.99 -13.75 17.48
CA LEU A 226 -5.38 -12.41 17.04
C LEU A 226 -4.19 -11.47 16.77
N LEU A 227 -3.06 -11.64 17.46
CA LEU A 227 -1.98 -10.65 17.41
C LEU A 227 -0.67 -11.18 16.79
N ASN A 228 -0.51 -12.48 16.59
CA ASN A 228 0.71 -13.07 16.06
C ASN A 228 0.61 -13.21 14.53
N GLY A 229 1.39 -12.42 13.78
CA GLY A 229 1.39 -12.46 12.31
C GLY A 229 1.76 -11.15 11.64
N THR A 230 1.77 -11.14 10.31
CA THR A 230 2.32 -10.07 9.44
C THR A 230 1.24 -9.20 8.76
N GLN A 231 0.01 -9.17 9.29
CA GLN A 231 -1.14 -8.60 8.58
C GLN A 231 -1.08 -7.08 8.40
N MET A 232 -0.43 -6.34 9.28
CA MET A 232 -0.25 -4.89 9.08
C MET A 232 0.75 -4.62 7.95
N MET A 233 1.91 -5.28 7.96
CA MET A 233 2.90 -5.17 6.88
C MET A 233 2.32 -5.57 5.54
N SER A 234 1.57 -6.69 5.48
CA SER A 234 0.96 -7.22 4.28
C SER A 234 -0.20 -6.36 3.79
N ALA A 235 -1.01 -5.77 4.69
CA ALA A 235 -2.08 -4.84 4.35
C ALA A 235 -1.53 -3.58 3.66
N ILE A 236 -0.51 -2.97 4.26
CA ILE A 236 0.16 -1.81 3.64
C ILE A 236 0.82 -2.22 2.32
N GLY A 237 1.50 -3.38 2.29
CA GLY A 237 2.17 -3.88 1.10
C GLY A 237 1.21 -4.11 -0.07
N ALA A 238 0.03 -4.67 0.17
CA ALA A 238 -0.99 -4.90 -0.85
C ALA A 238 -1.54 -3.58 -1.42
N LEU A 239 -1.85 -2.60 -0.56
CA LEU A 239 -2.33 -1.28 -0.99
C LEU A 239 -1.24 -0.50 -1.74
N VAL A 240 0.01 -0.54 -1.25
CA VAL A 240 1.16 0.07 -1.94
C VAL A 240 1.38 -0.55 -3.31
N LEU A 241 1.26 -1.88 -3.45
CA LEU A 241 1.41 -2.55 -4.73
C LEU A 241 0.31 -2.16 -5.72
N ALA A 242 -0.96 -2.12 -5.27
CA ALA A 242 -2.09 -1.71 -6.10
C ALA A 242 -1.90 -0.29 -6.66
N ASP A 243 -1.49 0.64 -5.81
CA ASP A 243 -1.25 2.03 -6.21
C ASP A 243 0.00 2.17 -7.10
N ALA A 244 1.09 1.45 -6.78
CA ALA A 244 2.34 1.49 -7.53
C ALA A 244 2.19 0.96 -8.96
N ASP A 245 1.37 -0.05 -9.17
CA ASP A 245 1.07 -0.57 -10.53
C ASP A 245 0.39 0.48 -11.40
N ARG A 246 -0.59 1.21 -10.87
CA ARG A 246 -1.24 2.34 -11.54
C ARG A 246 -0.24 3.47 -11.80
N LEU A 247 0.61 3.72 -10.80
CA LEU A 247 1.59 4.80 -10.83
C LEU A 247 2.62 4.62 -11.94
N VAL A 248 3.17 3.41 -12.15
CA VAL A 248 4.15 3.14 -13.21
C VAL A 248 3.55 3.36 -14.60
N ARG A 249 2.31 2.93 -14.84
CA ARG A 249 1.61 3.19 -16.10
C ARG A 249 1.36 4.68 -16.31
N THR A 250 0.87 5.38 -15.29
CA THR A 250 0.66 6.83 -15.30
C THR A 250 1.96 7.59 -15.54
N ALA A 251 3.07 7.16 -14.91
CA ALA A 251 4.40 7.74 -15.11
C ALA A 251 4.90 7.59 -16.55
N SER A 252 4.56 6.50 -17.23
CA SER A 252 4.89 6.31 -18.65
C SER A 252 4.16 7.31 -19.54
N VAL A 253 2.88 7.59 -19.27
CA VAL A 253 2.09 8.62 -19.99
C VAL A 253 2.67 10.02 -19.74
N ILE A 254 2.94 10.38 -18.49
CA ILE A 254 3.52 11.68 -18.14
C ILE A 254 4.92 11.84 -18.73
N GLY A 255 5.73 10.76 -18.71
CA GLY A 255 7.04 10.74 -19.36
C GLY A 255 6.95 11.00 -20.87
N ALA A 256 5.95 10.43 -21.56
CA ALA A 256 5.70 10.69 -22.98
C ALA A 256 5.31 12.16 -23.24
N MET A 257 4.48 12.78 -22.35
CA MET A 257 4.19 14.21 -22.43
C MET A 257 5.46 15.06 -22.31
N SER A 258 6.36 14.71 -21.40
CA SER A 258 7.65 15.40 -21.23
C SER A 258 8.57 15.20 -22.45
N VAL A 259 8.57 14.02 -23.07
CA VAL A 259 9.33 13.74 -24.30
C VAL A 259 8.90 14.68 -25.43
N GLU A 260 7.59 14.81 -25.68
CA GLU A 260 7.09 15.71 -26.73
C GLU A 260 7.31 17.18 -26.40
N ALA A 261 7.07 17.61 -25.17
CA ALA A 261 7.28 18.99 -24.74
C ALA A 261 8.74 19.44 -24.89
N LEU A 262 9.70 18.53 -24.67
CA LEU A 262 11.14 18.76 -24.79
C LEU A 262 11.69 18.50 -26.20
N LEU A 263 10.83 18.17 -27.15
CA LEU A 263 11.21 17.76 -28.50
C LEU A 263 12.22 16.59 -28.49
N GLY A 264 11.96 15.59 -27.65
CA GLY A 264 12.72 14.33 -27.58
C GLY A 264 12.32 13.37 -28.69
N THR A 265 13.19 12.42 -29.03
CA THR A 265 12.92 11.42 -30.05
C THR A 265 12.35 10.12 -29.47
N ASP A 266 11.41 9.50 -30.19
CA ASP A 266 10.84 8.18 -29.88
C ASP A 266 11.72 6.99 -30.32
N VAL A 267 12.78 7.23 -31.11
CA VAL A 267 13.68 6.19 -31.63
C VAL A 267 14.28 5.31 -30.52
N ALA A 268 14.52 5.89 -29.34
CA ALA A 268 15.00 5.15 -28.16
C ALA A 268 14.02 4.08 -27.66
N PHE A 269 12.74 4.16 -28.05
CA PHE A 269 11.67 3.24 -27.65
C PHE A 269 11.39 2.14 -28.68
N ALA A 270 12.18 2.09 -29.77
CA ALA A 270 12.02 1.09 -30.84
C ALA A 270 12.08 -0.34 -30.28
N ALA A 271 11.19 -1.22 -30.76
CA ALA A 271 11.08 -2.60 -30.28
C ALA A 271 12.39 -3.39 -30.44
N ALA A 272 13.06 -3.25 -31.58
CA ALA A 272 14.33 -3.93 -31.84
C ALA A 272 15.43 -3.56 -30.84
N TYR A 273 15.45 -2.30 -30.35
CA TYR A 273 16.40 -1.84 -29.36
C TYR A 273 16.15 -2.52 -28.00
N GLN A 274 14.88 -2.64 -27.60
CA GLN A 274 14.52 -3.30 -26.32
C GLN A 274 14.81 -4.80 -26.35
N LEU A 275 14.56 -5.45 -27.50
CA LEU A 275 14.82 -6.88 -27.67
C LEU A 275 16.30 -7.25 -27.64
N ALA A 276 17.21 -6.30 -27.84
CA ALA A 276 18.65 -6.50 -27.65
C ALA A 276 19.06 -6.63 -26.16
N ARG A 277 18.18 -6.19 -25.22
CA ARG A 277 18.32 -6.34 -23.76
C ARG A 277 16.94 -6.55 -23.14
N PRO A 278 16.35 -7.75 -23.22
CA PRO A 278 14.93 -7.99 -23.06
C PRO A 278 14.50 -8.18 -21.57
N HIS A 279 14.74 -7.20 -20.71
CA HIS A 279 14.09 -7.15 -19.40
C HIS A 279 12.59 -6.95 -19.59
N PRO A 280 11.72 -7.76 -18.94
CA PRO A 280 10.27 -7.72 -19.18
C PRO A 280 9.65 -6.33 -19.00
N GLY A 281 9.92 -5.67 -17.87
CA GLY A 281 9.41 -4.32 -17.61
C GLY A 281 9.93 -3.29 -18.62
N GLN A 282 11.21 -3.37 -19.04
CA GLN A 282 11.77 -2.48 -20.06
C GLN A 282 11.03 -2.61 -21.41
N VAL A 283 10.74 -3.84 -21.83
CA VAL A 283 10.00 -4.13 -23.08
C VAL A 283 8.57 -3.60 -22.99
N ALA A 284 7.90 -3.83 -21.85
CA ALA A 284 6.52 -3.38 -21.60
C ALA A 284 6.43 -1.85 -21.63
N VAL A 285 7.26 -1.14 -20.87
CA VAL A 285 7.27 0.33 -20.81
C VAL A 285 7.57 0.96 -22.16
N ALA A 286 8.51 0.41 -22.91
CA ALA A 286 8.77 0.89 -24.29
C ALA A 286 7.55 0.69 -25.21
N GLY A 287 6.79 -0.39 -25.03
CA GLY A 287 5.51 -0.62 -25.70
C GLY A 287 4.48 0.46 -25.37
N GLN A 288 4.32 0.76 -24.07
CA GLN A 288 3.44 1.84 -23.57
C GLN A 288 3.81 3.20 -24.19
N LEU A 289 5.08 3.57 -24.17
CA LEU A 289 5.55 4.84 -24.75
C LEU A 289 5.22 4.94 -26.24
N ARG A 290 5.47 3.88 -27.03
CA ARG A 290 5.09 3.87 -28.45
C ARG A 290 3.58 3.97 -28.67
N HIS A 291 2.79 3.39 -27.77
CA HIS A 291 1.32 3.49 -27.83
C HIS A 291 0.86 4.92 -27.54
N VAL A 292 1.37 5.56 -26.51
CA VAL A 292 1.02 6.94 -26.11
C VAL A 292 1.44 7.95 -27.17
N LEU A 293 2.63 7.78 -27.74
CA LEU A 293 3.21 8.68 -28.76
C LEU A 293 2.71 8.43 -30.18
N ARG A 294 1.79 7.47 -30.38
CA ARG A 294 1.27 7.13 -31.72
C ARG A 294 0.66 8.34 -32.41
N ASP A 295 0.93 8.45 -33.71
CA ASP A 295 0.42 9.50 -34.60
C ASP A 295 0.89 10.92 -34.21
N SER A 296 2.04 11.05 -33.57
CA SER A 296 2.60 12.33 -33.13
C SER A 296 3.22 13.11 -34.30
N GLY A 297 2.63 14.24 -34.64
CA GLY A 297 3.21 15.20 -35.59
C GLY A 297 4.47 15.89 -35.04
N LEU A 298 4.63 15.98 -33.72
CA LEU A 298 5.85 16.47 -33.08
C LEU A 298 7.02 15.53 -33.31
N GLN A 299 6.81 14.21 -33.31
CA GLN A 299 7.84 13.20 -33.61
C GLN A 299 8.18 13.16 -35.11
N GLU A 300 7.16 13.23 -35.98
CA GLU A 300 7.37 13.26 -37.44
C GLU A 300 8.24 14.44 -37.91
N GLY A 301 8.06 15.61 -37.31
CA GLY A 301 8.85 16.82 -37.57
C GLY A 301 10.32 16.67 -37.21
N HIS A 302 10.66 15.69 -36.35
CA HIS A 302 12.06 15.40 -35.97
C HIS A 302 12.74 14.33 -36.80
N HIS A 303 12.02 13.49 -37.52
CA HIS A 303 12.60 12.48 -38.41
C HIS A 303 13.37 13.15 -39.53
N GLY A 304 14.71 13.19 -39.42
CA GLY A 304 15.61 13.82 -40.39
C GLY A 304 16.20 15.19 -40.02
N HIS A 305 15.72 15.81 -38.94
CA HIS A 305 16.21 17.11 -38.44
C HIS A 305 16.47 17.06 -36.94
N ALA A 306 17.40 16.24 -36.49
CA ALA A 306 17.75 16.15 -35.08
C ALA A 306 18.33 17.49 -34.58
N HIS A 307 17.59 18.18 -33.72
CA HIS A 307 18.05 19.38 -32.99
C HIS A 307 19.16 19.06 -31.99
N LYS A 308 19.26 17.79 -31.57
CA LYS A 308 20.24 17.25 -30.63
C LYS A 308 20.77 15.92 -31.15
N VAL A 309 22.06 15.63 -30.92
CA VAL A 309 22.65 14.33 -31.28
C VAL A 309 22.04 13.21 -30.41
N GLN A 310 21.73 13.49 -29.15
CA GLN A 310 21.10 12.56 -28.23
C GLN A 310 20.26 13.33 -27.18
N ASP A 311 19.15 12.74 -26.76
CA ASP A 311 18.37 13.22 -25.63
C ASP A 311 19.06 12.94 -24.29
N PRO A 312 18.74 13.71 -23.23
CA PRO A 312 19.12 13.39 -21.87
C PRO A 312 18.61 12.02 -21.43
N TYR A 313 19.29 11.40 -20.48
CA TYR A 313 18.93 10.07 -19.98
C TYR A 313 17.52 10.01 -19.38
N SER A 314 17.06 11.08 -18.73
CA SER A 314 15.71 11.13 -18.16
C SER A 314 14.59 11.04 -19.19
N LEU A 315 14.88 11.23 -20.50
CA LEU A 315 13.96 10.98 -21.59
C LEU A 315 14.23 9.61 -22.23
N ARG A 316 15.43 9.39 -22.78
CA ARG A 316 15.70 8.19 -23.58
C ARG A 316 15.84 6.90 -22.77
N CYS A 317 16.07 6.99 -21.43
CA CYS A 317 16.18 5.84 -20.54
C CYS A 317 14.89 5.57 -19.73
N ILE A 318 13.75 6.17 -20.09
CA ILE A 318 12.46 5.88 -19.44
C ILE A 318 12.19 4.37 -19.43
N PRO A 319 12.34 3.60 -20.54
CA PRO A 319 12.08 2.16 -20.52
C PRO A 319 12.96 1.40 -19.55
N GLN A 320 14.23 1.77 -19.41
CA GLN A 320 15.17 1.10 -18.53
C GLN A 320 14.87 1.35 -17.05
N VAL A 321 14.48 2.57 -16.69
CA VAL A 321 14.24 2.97 -15.31
C VAL A 321 12.84 2.55 -14.86
N HIS A 322 11.78 2.97 -15.57
CA HIS A 322 10.41 2.55 -15.23
C HIS A 322 10.24 1.03 -15.33
N GLY A 323 10.89 0.38 -16.31
CA GLY A 323 10.86 -1.07 -16.45
C GLY A 323 11.52 -1.79 -15.28
N ALA A 324 12.63 -1.28 -14.74
CA ALA A 324 13.25 -1.84 -13.56
C ALA A 324 12.36 -1.69 -12.30
N VAL A 325 11.60 -0.58 -12.22
CA VAL A 325 10.59 -0.41 -11.17
C VAL A 325 9.50 -1.46 -11.32
N GLN A 326 8.95 -1.67 -12.52
CA GLN A 326 7.94 -2.69 -12.79
C GLN A 326 8.42 -4.10 -12.42
N ASP A 327 9.63 -4.50 -12.85
CA ASP A 327 10.21 -5.82 -12.51
C ASP A 327 10.39 -5.99 -10.99
N THR A 328 10.65 -4.90 -10.25
CA THR A 328 10.73 -4.90 -8.79
C THR A 328 9.36 -5.07 -8.14
N LEU A 329 8.33 -4.39 -8.65
CA LEU A 329 6.95 -4.54 -8.16
C LEU A 329 6.42 -5.95 -8.42
N ASP A 330 6.81 -6.59 -9.53
CA ASP A 330 6.49 -8.00 -9.79
C ASP A 330 7.14 -8.95 -8.76
N HIS A 331 8.31 -8.58 -8.20
CA HIS A 331 8.86 -9.33 -7.07
C HIS A 331 8.02 -9.16 -5.81
N LEU A 332 7.61 -7.92 -5.46
CA LEU A 332 6.72 -7.67 -4.32
C LEU A 332 5.40 -8.43 -4.47
N ARG A 333 4.81 -8.45 -5.68
CA ARG A 333 3.60 -9.20 -5.99
C ARG A 333 3.75 -10.68 -5.66
N ARG A 334 4.81 -11.33 -6.13
CA ARG A 334 5.06 -12.76 -5.84
C ARG A 334 5.18 -13.05 -4.34
N VAL A 335 5.78 -12.15 -3.57
CA VAL A 335 5.87 -12.29 -2.12
C VAL A 335 4.49 -12.14 -1.47
N LEU A 336 3.72 -11.13 -1.88
CA LEU A 336 2.37 -10.88 -1.35
C LEU A 336 1.40 -12.01 -1.71
N ASP A 337 1.43 -12.56 -2.93
CA ASP A 337 0.56 -13.67 -3.35
C ASP A 337 0.72 -14.89 -2.42
N ILE A 338 1.91 -15.09 -1.85
CA ILE A 338 2.17 -16.13 -0.87
C ILE A 338 1.74 -15.67 0.53
N GLU A 339 2.16 -14.48 0.95
CA GLU A 339 1.98 -13.98 2.33
C GLU A 339 0.51 -13.78 2.69
N LEU A 340 -0.29 -13.25 1.75
CA LEU A 340 -1.74 -13.03 1.94
C LEU A 340 -2.51 -14.33 2.22
N ASN A 341 -1.97 -15.48 1.78
CA ASN A 341 -2.57 -16.81 1.83
C ASN A 341 -1.78 -17.77 2.74
N SER A 342 -1.05 -17.24 3.72
CA SER A 342 -0.18 -18.00 4.59
C SER A 342 -0.65 -18.00 6.04
N ALA A 343 -0.35 -19.11 6.74
CA ALA A 343 -0.49 -19.20 8.19
C ALA A 343 0.73 -18.54 8.86
N THR A 344 0.62 -17.25 9.13
CA THR A 344 1.66 -16.42 9.74
C THR A 344 1.52 -16.33 11.27
N ASP A 345 1.02 -17.37 11.91
CA ASP A 345 0.80 -17.50 13.35
C ASP A 345 1.82 -18.47 13.98
N ASN A 346 1.82 -18.61 15.30
CA ASN A 346 2.62 -19.55 16.06
C ASN A 346 2.02 -19.78 17.47
N PRO A 347 1.93 -21.04 17.93
CA PRO A 347 2.18 -22.28 17.20
C PRO A 347 1.08 -22.59 16.19
N LEU A 348 1.41 -23.37 15.17
CA LEU A 348 0.45 -23.86 14.19
C LEU A 348 -0.12 -25.23 14.57
N VAL A 349 -1.38 -25.45 14.24
CA VAL A 349 -2.18 -26.63 14.57
C VAL A 349 -2.48 -27.46 13.32
N PHE A 350 -2.28 -28.79 13.39
CA PHE A 350 -2.46 -29.72 12.28
C PHE A 350 -3.33 -30.91 12.72
N PRO A 351 -4.67 -30.83 12.60
CA PRO A 351 -5.59 -31.84 13.09
C PRO A 351 -5.36 -33.24 12.48
N GLY A 352 -5.06 -33.29 11.18
CA GLY A 352 -4.86 -34.53 10.43
C GLY A 352 -3.55 -35.28 10.67
N GLY A 353 -2.68 -34.81 11.55
CA GLY A 353 -1.36 -35.42 11.79
C GLY A 353 -0.41 -35.35 10.59
N GLY A 354 -0.55 -34.33 9.76
CA GLY A 354 -0.01 -34.25 8.40
C GLY A 354 1.49 -34.05 8.22
N VAL A 355 2.32 -34.04 9.28
CA VAL A 355 3.79 -33.97 9.11
C VAL A 355 4.44 -34.91 10.11
N ALA A 356 4.52 -36.18 9.75
CA ALA A 356 5.28 -37.16 10.49
C ALA A 356 6.71 -37.22 9.97
N ASP A 357 7.56 -36.28 10.41
CA ASP A 357 8.98 -36.61 10.52
C ASP A 357 9.30 -37.10 11.96
N GLU A 358 10.44 -37.80 12.13
CA GLU A 358 10.82 -38.39 13.41
C GLU A 358 10.96 -37.32 14.53
N ALA A 359 11.19 -36.07 14.20
CA ALA A 359 11.33 -34.94 15.14
C ALA A 359 9.98 -34.46 15.71
N THR A 360 8.93 -34.48 14.93
CA THR A 360 7.57 -34.12 15.34
C THR A 360 6.90 -35.18 16.22
N ILE A 361 7.29 -36.46 16.09
CA ILE A 361 6.83 -37.55 16.94
C ILE A 361 7.36 -37.39 18.39
N ALA A 362 8.56 -36.84 18.55
CA ALA A 362 9.21 -36.66 19.88
C ALA A 362 8.54 -35.60 20.77
N THR A 363 7.70 -34.70 20.20
CA THR A 363 7.06 -33.57 20.91
C THR A 363 5.56 -33.78 21.20
N GLY A 364 5.06 -35.02 21.22
CA GLY A 364 3.68 -35.33 21.65
C GLY A 364 2.67 -35.46 20.49
N GLY A 365 3.11 -35.94 19.32
CA GLY A 365 2.25 -36.41 18.26
C GLY A 365 2.15 -35.52 17.01
N GLY A 366 3.04 -34.54 16.84
CA GLY A 366 3.18 -33.78 15.59
C GLY A 366 1.98 -32.91 15.20
N ARG A 367 1.08 -32.63 16.15
CA ARG A 367 -0.17 -31.93 15.88
C ARG A 367 -0.12 -30.43 16.14
N VAL A 368 0.81 -29.98 16.98
CA VAL A 368 1.07 -28.55 17.27
C VAL A 368 2.56 -28.28 17.13
N ILE A 369 2.90 -27.37 16.21
CA ILE A 369 4.29 -27.09 15.87
C ILE A 369 4.59 -25.62 16.17
N SER A 370 5.61 -25.35 16.97
CA SER A 370 6.14 -24.01 17.20
C SER A 370 7.30 -23.75 16.22
N GLY A 371 7.21 -22.66 15.48
CA GLY A 371 8.18 -22.27 14.46
C GLY A 371 8.25 -20.75 14.28
N GLY A 372 8.69 -20.27 13.12
CA GLY A 372 8.94 -18.87 12.82
C GLY A 372 8.07 -18.25 11.73
N ASN A 373 6.91 -18.83 11.39
CA ASN A 373 6.08 -18.34 10.30
C ASN A 373 5.51 -16.91 10.50
N PHE A 374 5.62 -16.40 11.70
CA PHE A 374 5.28 -15.01 12.04
C PHE A 374 6.39 -14.02 11.65
N HIS A 375 7.60 -14.48 11.33
CA HIS A 375 8.74 -13.60 11.08
C HIS A 375 8.56 -12.81 9.78
N GLY A 376 8.52 -11.47 9.88
CA GLY A 376 8.19 -10.59 8.77
C GLY A 376 9.29 -10.37 7.73
N GLU A 377 10.44 -11.08 7.81
CA GLU A 377 11.59 -10.83 6.92
C GLU A 377 11.26 -10.92 5.42
N PRO A 378 10.48 -11.92 4.93
CA PRO A 378 10.17 -12.01 3.51
C PRO A 378 9.48 -10.76 2.97
N ILE A 379 8.49 -10.23 3.72
CA ILE A 379 7.76 -9.03 3.32
C ILE A 379 8.58 -7.76 3.58
N ALA A 380 9.40 -7.72 4.62
CA ALA A 380 10.27 -6.58 4.95
C ALA A 380 11.26 -6.27 3.83
N LEU A 381 11.99 -7.31 3.36
CA LEU A 381 12.93 -7.18 2.24
C LEU A 381 12.23 -6.77 0.94
N ALA A 382 11.07 -7.35 0.64
CA ALA A 382 10.31 -7.03 -0.56
C ALA A 382 9.81 -5.58 -0.56
N LEU A 383 9.34 -5.06 0.58
CA LEU A 383 8.90 -3.67 0.74
C LEU A 383 10.06 -2.68 0.70
N ASP A 384 11.22 -3.01 1.28
CA ASP A 384 12.42 -2.19 1.16
C ASP A 384 12.90 -2.12 -0.29
N PHE A 385 12.85 -3.21 -1.03
CA PHE A 385 13.19 -3.22 -2.45
C PHE A 385 12.20 -2.38 -3.27
N ALA A 386 10.90 -2.50 -3.00
CA ALA A 386 9.87 -1.71 -3.66
C ALA A 386 10.03 -0.20 -3.41
N LYS A 387 10.29 0.23 -2.16
CA LYS A 387 10.47 1.66 -1.87
C LYS A 387 11.73 2.26 -2.51
N ILE A 388 12.81 1.46 -2.68
CA ILE A 388 14.00 1.89 -3.43
C ILE A 388 13.62 2.13 -4.90
N ALA A 389 12.88 1.22 -5.52
CA ALA A 389 12.43 1.35 -6.89
C ALA A 389 11.49 2.56 -7.10
N LEU A 390 10.53 2.75 -6.18
CA LEU A 390 9.64 3.91 -6.22
C LEU A 390 10.40 5.24 -6.06
N ALA A 391 11.39 5.30 -5.16
CA ALA A 391 12.23 6.50 -5.02
C ALA A 391 12.96 6.85 -6.33
N GLU A 392 13.42 5.85 -7.09
CA GLU A 392 14.06 6.05 -8.40
C GLU A 392 13.06 6.52 -9.46
N LEU A 393 11.81 6.02 -9.44
CA LEU A 393 10.73 6.52 -10.30
C LEU A 393 10.49 8.03 -10.07
N GLY A 394 10.45 8.46 -8.81
CA GLY A 394 10.34 9.88 -8.46
C GLY A 394 11.57 10.69 -8.87
N SER A 395 12.77 10.12 -8.73
CA SER A 395 14.02 10.76 -9.11
C SER A 395 14.10 11.09 -10.59
N ILE A 396 13.79 10.14 -11.47
CA ILE A 396 13.80 10.37 -12.93
C ILE A 396 12.70 11.37 -13.36
N SER A 397 11.55 11.36 -12.71
CA SER A 397 10.45 12.33 -12.94
C SER A 397 10.90 13.75 -12.59
N GLU A 398 11.54 13.94 -11.43
CA GLU A 398 12.08 15.23 -11.01
C GLU A 398 13.12 15.76 -12.02
N ARG A 399 13.97 14.89 -12.58
CA ARG A 399 14.93 15.30 -13.63
C ARG A 399 14.24 15.82 -14.90
N ARG A 400 13.11 15.24 -15.30
CA ARG A 400 12.34 15.74 -16.45
C ARG A 400 11.70 17.10 -16.14
N THR A 401 11.16 17.26 -14.93
CA THR A 401 10.65 18.56 -14.45
C THR A 401 11.74 19.63 -14.49
N ALA A 402 12.96 19.32 -14.02
CA ALA A 402 14.08 20.25 -14.06
C ALA A 402 14.46 20.65 -15.49
N LEU A 403 14.44 19.71 -16.45
CA LEU A 403 14.69 20.02 -17.86
C LEU A 403 13.65 20.97 -18.45
N LEU A 404 12.37 20.76 -18.14
CA LEU A 404 11.24 21.55 -18.66
C LEU A 404 11.30 23.01 -18.22
N VAL A 405 11.75 23.28 -16.99
CA VAL A 405 11.77 24.65 -16.44
C VAL A 405 13.09 25.39 -16.72
N ASP A 406 14.17 24.70 -17.11
CA ASP A 406 15.48 25.34 -17.40
C ASP A 406 15.50 25.89 -18.84
N PRO A 407 15.58 27.22 -19.06
CA PRO A 407 15.53 27.82 -20.38
C PRO A 407 16.70 27.40 -21.32
N ARG A 408 17.78 26.86 -20.75
CA ARG A 408 18.93 26.36 -21.53
C ARG A 408 18.69 24.95 -22.07
N LEU A 409 17.72 24.21 -21.51
CA LEU A 409 17.51 22.79 -21.75
C LEU A 409 16.12 22.46 -22.31
N ASN A 410 15.14 23.37 -22.17
CA ASN A 410 13.73 23.14 -22.51
C ASN A 410 13.40 23.32 -24.01
N GLY A 411 14.41 23.44 -24.86
CA GLY A 411 14.20 23.53 -26.31
C GLY A 411 13.57 24.85 -26.78
N GLY A 412 13.87 25.96 -26.10
CA GLY A 412 13.45 27.32 -26.50
C GLY A 412 12.12 27.78 -25.91
N LEU A 413 11.54 27.04 -24.96
CA LEU A 413 10.40 27.52 -24.18
C LEU A 413 10.82 28.66 -23.23
N PRO A 414 9.87 29.52 -22.78
CA PRO A 414 10.17 30.58 -21.84
C PRO A 414 10.81 30.06 -20.53
N PRO A 415 11.67 30.85 -19.88
CA PRO A 415 12.21 30.52 -18.57
C PRO A 415 11.08 30.18 -17.57
N PHE A 416 11.19 29.02 -16.91
CA PHE A 416 10.21 28.50 -15.96
C PHE A 416 8.78 28.41 -16.50
N LEU A 417 8.61 28.39 -17.83
CA LEU A 417 7.33 28.36 -18.53
C LEU A 417 6.42 29.55 -18.17
N ALA A 418 7.04 30.68 -17.79
CA ALA A 418 6.33 31.89 -17.37
C ALA A 418 5.84 32.70 -18.58
N ALA A 419 4.63 33.24 -18.51
CA ALA A 419 4.04 34.08 -19.56
C ALA A 419 4.78 35.41 -19.70
N SER A 420 5.16 36.05 -18.59
CA SER A 420 5.88 37.34 -18.52
C SER A 420 7.15 37.20 -17.69
N SER A 421 8.20 36.61 -18.27
CA SER A 421 9.48 36.38 -17.56
C SER A 421 10.00 37.65 -16.90
N GLY A 422 10.28 37.59 -15.60
CA GLY A 422 10.76 38.70 -14.78
C GLY A 422 9.67 39.38 -13.95
N ILE A 423 8.39 39.30 -14.36
CA ILE A 423 7.23 39.66 -13.54
C ILE A 423 6.66 38.38 -12.92
N ASP A 424 6.44 37.37 -13.76
CA ASP A 424 5.99 36.05 -13.32
C ASP A 424 7.20 35.16 -13.01
N SER A 425 7.12 34.39 -11.93
CA SER A 425 8.04 33.30 -11.57
C SER A 425 7.71 32.01 -12.30
N GLY A 426 6.48 31.84 -12.78
CA GLY A 426 5.98 30.67 -13.45
C GLY A 426 6.11 29.41 -12.59
N MET A 427 6.62 28.34 -13.18
CA MET A 427 6.73 27.05 -12.50
C MET A 427 8.09 26.80 -11.82
N MET A 428 8.82 27.84 -11.46
CA MET A 428 10.13 27.72 -10.81
C MET A 428 10.06 26.89 -9.53
N ILE A 429 9.16 27.23 -8.62
CA ILE A 429 9.06 26.60 -7.28
C ILE A 429 8.47 25.18 -7.33
N TYR A 430 7.75 24.81 -8.39
CA TYR A 430 7.29 23.42 -8.60
C TYR A 430 8.48 22.44 -8.63
N GLN A 431 9.58 22.80 -9.30
CA GLN A 431 10.78 21.98 -9.34
C GLN A 431 11.46 21.89 -7.95
N TYR A 432 11.43 22.96 -7.14
CA TYR A 432 11.96 22.91 -5.76
C TYR A 432 11.20 21.88 -4.93
N THR A 433 9.88 21.86 -5.01
CA THR A 433 9.05 20.89 -4.29
C THR A 433 9.35 19.45 -4.73
N ALA A 434 9.43 19.20 -6.04
CA ALA A 434 9.78 17.88 -6.56
C ALA A 434 11.18 17.44 -6.08
N ALA A 435 12.17 18.34 -6.10
CA ALA A 435 13.53 18.07 -5.64
C ALA A 435 13.59 17.79 -4.13
N ALA A 436 12.81 18.52 -3.32
CA ALA A 436 12.73 18.29 -1.87
C ALA A 436 12.18 16.89 -1.57
N LEU A 437 11.06 16.49 -2.20
CA LEU A 437 10.45 15.16 -2.04
C LEU A 437 11.39 14.04 -2.54
N ALA A 438 12.06 14.23 -3.68
CA ALA A 438 13.02 13.26 -4.19
C ALA A 438 14.22 13.09 -3.23
N SER A 439 14.68 14.17 -2.62
CA SER A 439 15.75 14.12 -1.62
C SER A 439 15.31 13.43 -0.32
N GLU A 440 14.09 13.65 0.13
CA GLU A 440 13.52 12.97 1.30
C GLU A 440 13.34 11.48 1.04
N ASN A 441 12.89 11.09 -0.16
CA ASN A 441 12.78 9.70 -0.58
C ASN A 441 14.11 8.94 -0.48
N LYS A 442 15.25 9.59 -0.75
CA LYS A 442 16.58 8.99 -0.54
C LYS A 442 16.77 8.53 0.91
N VAL A 443 16.32 9.32 1.89
CA VAL A 443 16.44 8.97 3.32
C VAL A 443 15.49 7.82 3.66
N LEU A 444 14.23 7.90 3.21
CA LEU A 444 13.20 6.87 3.44
C LEU A 444 13.52 5.55 2.73
N ALA A 445 14.20 5.59 1.58
CA ALA A 445 14.62 4.41 0.84
C ALA A 445 15.75 3.63 1.52
N HIS A 446 16.39 4.16 2.57
CA HIS A 446 17.37 3.36 3.33
C HIS A 446 16.67 2.13 3.91
N PRO A 447 17.19 0.90 3.65
CA PRO A 447 16.51 -0.32 4.08
C PRO A 447 16.37 -0.39 5.60
N ALA A 448 15.16 -0.65 6.09
CA ALA A 448 14.91 -0.90 7.50
C ALA A 448 15.22 -2.36 7.88
N SER A 449 15.03 -3.29 6.94
CA SER A 449 15.24 -4.74 7.12
C SER A 449 16.70 -5.14 7.34
N VAL A 450 17.66 -4.23 7.16
CA VAL A 450 19.09 -4.49 7.45
C VAL A 450 19.48 -4.21 8.91
N ASP A 451 18.50 -3.80 9.74
CA ASP A 451 18.69 -3.53 11.17
C ASP A 451 17.98 -4.59 12.02
N SER A 452 18.45 -4.84 13.22
CA SER A 452 17.81 -5.73 14.16
C SER A 452 18.17 -5.33 15.60
N ILE A 453 17.14 -5.20 16.45
CA ILE A 453 17.29 -4.86 17.87
C ILE A 453 16.60 -5.95 18.70
N PRO A 454 17.36 -6.70 19.55
CA PRO A 454 16.77 -7.74 20.38
C PRO A 454 15.65 -7.25 21.29
N THR A 455 14.56 -8.01 21.36
CA THR A 455 13.40 -7.76 22.22
C THR A 455 13.09 -8.99 23.09
N SER A 456 12.08 -8.88 23.98
CA SER A 456 11.62 -9.99 24.84
C SER A 456 12.77 -10.67 25.62
N ALA A 457 13.64 -9.86 26.28
CA ALA A 457 14.79 -10.35 27.04
C ALA A 457 15.72 -11.26 26.21
N ASN A 458 15.99 -10.91 24.94
CA ASN A 458 16.76 -11.65 23.93
C ASN A 458 16.13 -12.98 23.46
N GLN A 459 14.88 -13.27 23.79
CA GLN A 459 14.15 -14.38 23.16
C GLN A 459 13.88 -14.11 21.69
N GLU A 460 13.62 -12.85 21.35
CA GLU A 460 13.44 -12.32 20.00
C GLU A 460 14.73 -11.56 19.62
N ASP A 461 15.82 -12.29 19.40
CA ASP A 461 17.17 -11.77 19.21
C ASP A 461 17.45 -11.29 17.77
N HIS A 462 16.56 -11.63 16.83
CA HIS A 462 16.58 -11.18 15.45
C HIS A 462 15.16 -10.85 14.98
N VAL A 463 14.95 -9.61 14.49
CA VAL A 463 13.65 -9.06 14.10
C VAL A 463 13.74 -8.43 12.72
N SER A 464 12.61 -8.35 12.00
CA SER A 464 12.59 -7.98 10.58
C SER A 464 12.57 -6.48 10.29
N MET A 465 12.14 -5.65 11.24
CA MET A 465 11.81 -4.21 11.05
C MET A 465 10.80 -3.95 9.91
N GLY A 466 10.04 -4.96 9.50
CA GLY A 466 9.14 -4.91 8.34
C GLY A 466 8.01 -3.90 8.48
N SER A 467 7.57 -3.60 9.71
CA SER A 467 6.61 -2.54 9.98
C SER A 467 7.13 -1.15 9.57
N ILE A 468 8.43 -0.91 9.73
CA ILE A 468 9.09 0.34 9.30
C ILE A 468 9.22 0.34 7.77
N SER A 469 9.65 -0.79 7.16
CA SER A 469 9.71 -0.95 5.70
C SER A 469 8.36 -0.63 5.04
N ALA A 470 7.26 -1.16 5.57
CA ALA A 470 5.91 -0.93 5.07
C ALA A 470 5.48 0.54 5.14
N ARG A 471 5.65 1.18 6.30
CA ARG A 471 5.30 2.58 6.49
C ARG A 471 6.11 3.51 5.59
N HIS A 472 7.42 3.28 5.48
CA HIS A 472 8.28 4.05 4.59
C HIS A 472 7.91 3.85 3.11
N ALA A 473 7.58 2.63 2.68
CA ALA A 473 7.12 2.36 1.32
C ALA A 473 5.87 3.18 0.97
N ARG A 474 4.90 3.25 1.89
CA ARG A 474 3.69 4.07 1.73
C ARG A 474 4.01 5.57 1.64
N THR A 475 4.93 6.08 2.46
CA THR A 475 5.32 7.48 2.42
C THR A 475 6.05 7.82 1.12
N VAL A 476 6.98 6.97 0.68
CA VAL A 476 7.69 7.14 -0.60
C VAL A 476 6.71 7.15 -1.77
N LEU A 477 5.72 6.24 -1.78
CA LEU A 477 4.67 6.21 -2.80
C LEU A 477 3.94 7.54 -2.90
N ALA A 478 3.45 8.08 -1.77
CA ALA A 478 2.75 9.37 -1.74
C ALA A 478 3.63 10.55 -2.24
N HIS A 479 4.92 10.53 -1.91
CA HIS A 479 5.85 11.53 -2.43
C HIS A 479 6.03 11.40 -3.95
N VAL A 480 6.09 10.18 -4.49
CA VAL A 480 6.24 9.94 -5.94
C VAL A 480 4.98 10.36 -6.69
N GLU A 481 3.79 10.12 -6.14
CA GLU A 481 2.53 10.64 -6.69
C GLU A 481 2.55 12.16 -6.82
N ALA A 482 3.00 12.86 -5.78
CA ALA A 482 3.14 14.31 -5.81
C ALA A 482 4.20 14.79 -6.82
N ILE A 483 5.35 14.12 -6.91
CA ILE A 483 6.41 14.43 -7.90
C ILE A 483 5.88 14.26 -9.33
N LEU A 484 5.15 13.18 -9.61
CA LEU A 484 4.53 12.94 -10.91
C LEU A 484 3.39 13.94 -11.20
N GLY A 485 2.60 14.32 -10.19
CA GLY A 485 1.62 15.40 -10.31
C GLY A 485 2.26 16.73 -10.71
N ILE A 486 3.42 17.05 -10.14
CA ILE A 486 4.22 18.22 -10.53
C ILE A 486 4.70 18.09 -11.98
N GLU A 487 5.27 16.95 -12.37
CA GLU A 487 5.71 16.72 -13.76
C GLU A 487 4.54 16.86 -14.73
N LEU A 488 3.37 16.30 -14.41
CA LEU A 488 2.14 16.40 -15.21
C LEU A 488 1.76 17.86 -15.48
N LEU A 489 1.76 18.71 -14.44
CA LEU A 489 1.46 20.14 -14.58
C LEU A 489 2.47 20.87 -15.45
N VAL A 490 3.76 20.63 -15.20
CA VAL A 490 4.86 21.28 -15.90
C VAL A 490 4.91 20.82 -17.37
N ALA A 491 4.73 19.54 -17.65
CA ALA A 491 4.67 19.01 -19.00
C ALA A 491 3.45 19.52 -19.76
N ALA A 492 2.28 19.59 -19.12
CA ALA A 492 1.07 20.16 -19.74
C ALA A 492 1.24 21.63 -20.10
N GLN A 493 1.84 22.44 -19.22
CA GLN A 493 2.14 23.85 -19.49
C GLN A 493 3.13 24.00 -20.67
N ALA A 494 4.17 23.18 -20.67
CA ALA A 494 5.17 23.17 -21.73
C ALA A 494 4.57 22.77 -23.09
N LEU A 495 3.68 21.76 -23.10
CA LEU A 495 2.97 21.31 -24.31
C LEU A 495 2.05 22.40 -24.87
N ASP A 496 1.27 23.10 -24.03
CA ASP A 496 0.42 24.19 -24.49
C ASP A 496 1.25 25.28 -25.18
N LEU A 497 2.36 25.69 -24.58
CA LEU A 497 3.27 26.69 -25.16
C LEU A 497 3.89 26.18 -26.49
N ARG A 498 4.26 24.91 -26.55
CA ARG A 498 4.83 24.27 -27.73
C ARG A 498 3.84 24.20 -28.89
N LEU A 499 2.60 23.82 -28.61
CA LEU A 499 1.54 23.70 -29.60
C LEU A 499 1.04 25.07 -30.09
N ALA A 500 1.09 26.10 -29.26
CA ALA A 500 0.78 27.49 -29.65
C ALA A 500 1.82 28.04 -30.64
N ASP A 501 3.11 27.68 -30.47
CA ASP A 501 4.20 28.09 -31.36
C ASP A 501 4.19 27.30 -32.70
N GLN A 502 3.63 26.10 -32.73
CA GLN A 502 3.61 25.20 -33.89
C GLN A 502 2.17 24.89 -34.36
N ALA A 503 1.47 25.92 -34.83
CA ALA A 503 0.07 25.80 -35.21
C ALA A 503 -0.19 24.68 -36.24
N GLY A 504 -1.12 23.78 -35.91
CA GLY A 504 -1.54 22.66 -36.75
C GLY A 504 -0.81 21.34 -36.53
N ILE A 505 0.22 21.30 -35.70
CA ILE A 505 0.85 20.06 -35.24
C ILE A 505 0.02 19.45 -34.11
N GLN A 506 -0.19 18.14 -34.16
CA GLN A 506 -0.88 17.41 -33.09
C GLN A 506 0.12 16.58 -32.29
N PRO A 507 0.00 16.53 -30.96
CA PRO A 507 0.76 15.59 -30.16
C PRO A 507 0.27 14.14 -30.37
N GLY A 508 1.02 13.17 -29.89
CA GLY A 508 0.61 11.76 -29.92
C GLY A 508 -0.77 11.55 -29.30
N ALA A 509 -1.51 10.57 -29.79
CA ALA A 509 -2.91 10.36 -29.41
C ALA A 509 -3.11 10.24 -27.88
N GLY A 510 -2.24 9.51 -27.18
CA GLY A 510 -2.29 9.38 -25.72
C GLY A 510 -1.90 10.69 -25.01
N VAL A 511 -0.92 11.43 -25.56
CA VAL A 511 -0.50 12.73 -25.01
C VAL A 511 -1.61 13.77 -25.15
N ALA A 512 -2.29 13.81 -26.30
CA ALA A 512 -3.43 14.72 -26.54
C ALA A 512 -4.56 14.49 -25.52
N GLU A 513 -4.93 13.23 -25.28
CA GLU A 513 -5.97 12.89 -24.31
C GLU A 513 -5.51 13.18 -22.87
N ALA A 514 -4.25 12.86 -22.50
CA ALA A 514 -3.72 13.21 -21.18
C ALA A 514 -3.75 14.74 -20.94
N LEU A 515 -3.32 15.52 -21.93
CA LEU A 515 -3.40 16.99 -21.88
C LEU A 515 -4.86 17.46 -21.73
N ALA A 516 -5.79 16.87 -22.45
CA ALA A 516 -7.21 17.19 -22.33
C ALA A 516 -7.76 16.83 -20.93
N ARG A 517 -7.36 15.68 -20.34
CA ARG A 517 -7.80 15.27 -18.99
C ARG A 517 -7.31 16.24 -17.92
N ILE A 518 -6.04 16.60 -17.91
CA ILE A 518 -5.54 17.59 -16.92
C ILE A 518 -6.17 18.96 -17.12
N ARG A 519 -6.38 19.42 -18.37
CA ARG A 519 -6.96 20.73 -18.66
C ARG A 519 -8.44 20.85 -18.30
N ARG A 520 -9.15 19.74 -18.12
CA ARG A 520 -10.50 19.76 -17.53
C ARG A 520 -10.49 20.15 -16.04
N GLN A 521 -9.39 19.95 -15.32
CA GLN A 521 -9.28 20.23 -13.88
C GLN A 521 -8.38 21.43 -13.58
N VAL A 522 -7.28 21.59 -14.33
CA VAL A 522 -6.29 22.63 -14.12
C VAL A 522 -6.12 23.44 -15.41
N ARG A 523 -6.48 24.71 -15.38
CA ARG A 523 -6.32 25.62 -16.53
C ARG A 523 -4.84 25.95 -16.80
N HIS A 524 -4.57 26.43 -18.02
CA HIS A 524 -3.26 27.00 -18.38
C HIS A 524 -2.82 28.10 -17.37
N LEU A 525 -1.52 28.25 -17.17
CA LEU A 525 -0.94 29.28 -16.31
C LEU A 525 -0.64 30.53 -17.16
N ASP A 526 -1.59 31.45 -17.24
CA ASP A 526 -1.49 32.72 -17.99
C ASP A 526 -0.70 33.80 -17.21
N GLY A 527 -0.45 33.59 -15.94
CA GLY A 527 0.27 34.43 -14.99
C GLY A 527 0.30 33.75 -13.63
N ASP A 528 1.16 34.22 -12.71
CA ASP A 528 1.32 33.58 -11.40
C ASP A 528 0.00 33.52 -10.63
N ARG A 529 -0.28 32.37 -10.01
CA ARG A 529 -1.37 32.12 -9.08
C ARG A 529 -0.95 31.15 -7.98
N GLU A 530 -1.75 31.01 -6.94
CA GLU A 530 -1.49 30.05 -5.86
C GLU A 530 -1.42 28.62 -6.41
N PRO A 531 -0.30 27.88 -6.25
CA PRO A 531 -0.12 26.56 -6.86
C PRO A 531 -0.83 25.42 -6.11
N GLY A 532 -1.19 25.61 -4.83
CA GLY A 532 -1.74 24.55 -3.97
C GLY A 532 -2.92 23.78 -4.57
N PRO A 533 -3.98 24.46 -5.05
CA PRO A 533 -5.12 23.78 -5.68
C PRO A 533 -4.73 22.97 -6.92
N ASP A 534 -3.83 23.51 -7.77
CA ASP A 534 -3.39 22.85 -9.00
C ASP A 534 -2.57 21.59 -8.67
N LEU A 535 -1.67 21.69 -7.68
CA LEU A 535 -0.87 20.57 -7.20
C LEU A 535 -1.75 19.46 -6.62
N ALA A 536 -2.74 19.82 -5.80
CA ALA A 536 -3.68 18.86 -5.24
C ALA A 536 -4.48 18.13 -6.33
N ALA A 537 -5.00 18.86 -7.33
CA ALA A 537 -5.75 18.27 -8.44
C ALA A 537 -4.88 17.33 -9.30
N ALA A 538 -3.64 17.73 -9.60
CA ALA A 538 -2.73 16.89 -10.39
C ALA A 538 -2.29 15.65 -9.62
N THR A 539 -2.01 15.77 -8.33
CA THR A 539 -1.69 14.62 -7.47
C THR A 539 -2.86 13.65 -7.39
N ALA A 540 -4.10 14.16 -7.28
CA ALA A 540 -5.30 13.31 -7.29
C ALA A 540 -5.46 12.56 -8.62
N ILE A 541 -5.23 13.22 -9.78
CA ILE A 541 -5.25 12.56 -11.10
C ILE A 541 -4.26 11.39 -11.16
N VAL A 542 -3.07 11.56 -10.57
CA VAL A 542 -2.04 10.53 -10.52
C VAL A 542 -2.46 9.40 -9.58
N HIS A 543 -2.90 9.74 -8.37
CA HIS A 543 -3.34 8.78 -7.35
C HIS A 543 -4.51 7.91 -7.82
N ASP A 544 -5.52 8.53 -8.44
CA ASP A 544 -6.72 7.86 -8.96
C ASP A 544 -6.45 7.02 -10.21
N GLY A 545 -5.22 7.03 -10.75
CA GLY A 545 -4.87 6.34 -11.99
C GLY A 545 -5.61 6.86 -13.22
N ALA A 546 -6.07 8.12 -13.19
CA ALA A 546 -6.94 8.68 -14.24
C ALA A 546 -6.29 8.80 -15.63
N LEU A 547 -5.01 8.42 -15.78
CA LEU A 547 -4.27 8.39 -17.04
C LEU A 547 -3.77 6.98 -17.40
N GLU A 548 -3.92 5.97 -16.54
CA GLU A 548 -3.29 4.67 -16.71
C GLU A 548 -3.78 3.90 -17.95
N ASP A 549 -5.06 4.06 -18.30
CA ASP A 549 -5.69 3.45 -19.48
C ASP A 549 -5.08 3.93 -20.81
N LEU A 550 -4.42 5.09 -20.80
CA LEU A 550 -3.75 5.64 -21.98
C LEU A 550 -2.42 4.93 -22.27
N ALA A 551 -1.88 4.19 -21.33
CA ALA A 551 -0.65 3.41 -21.53
C ALA A 551 -0.86 2.16 -22.40
N GLY A 552 -2.07 1.68 -22.55
CA GLY A 552 -2.44 0.55 -23.39
C GLY A 552 -2.55 -0.78 -22.69
#